data_8468996b970c7e8c968a56b8e8e34ae7
#
_entry.id   8468996b970c7e8c968a56b8e8e34ae7
#
_cell.length_a   1.000
_cell.length_b   1.000
_cell.length_c   1.000
_cell.angle_alpha   90.00
_cell.angle_beta   90.00
_cell.angle_gamma   90.00
#
_symmetry.space_group_name_H-M   'P 1'
#
loop_
_entity.id
_entity.type
_entity.pdbx_description
1 polymer ?
#
loop_
_entity_poly.entity_id
_entity_poly.type
_entity_poly.pdbx_seq_one_letter_code
_entity_poly.pdbx_strand_id
1 'polypeptide(L)'
;MTETRQYVDDISSSLRTAGYEVGMHAIGGMPALTGYRSDFKLQWMASRLHTFVIVRSVPVVTVGELEAFAQASLEYTKAAKGAMRGVQSGVAAIAVLVGERVEEDAAQYARKQLVRNFAAFAWPVTVDLSTGERSSHRGRPTIGAVFTGWMRKQIATALPEL
;
A
#
# COMPACT_ATOMS: atom_id res chain seq x y z
N MET A 1 4.25 20.57 6.16
CA MET A 1 3.91 20.67 4.70
C MET A 1 5.11 20.34 3.82
N THR A 2 6.24 21.00 3.98
CA THR A 2 7.45 20.74 3.17
C THR A 2 8.02 19.34 3.40
N GLU A 3 8.14 18.91 4.66
CA GLU A 3 8.63 17.57 5.02
C GLU A 3 7.73 16.46 4.48
N THR A 4 6.42 16.64 4.59
CA THR A 4 5.45 15.67 4.07
C THR A 4 5.59 15.51 2.57
N ARG A 5 5.72 16.61 1.84
CA ARG A 5 5.91 16.59 0.38
C ARG A 5 7.24 15.92 0.03
N GLN A 6 8.31 16.29 0.72
CA GLN A 6 9.62 15.71 0.49
C GLN A 6 9.59 14.18 0.70
N TYR A 7 8.96 13.74 1.78
CA TYR A 7 8.85 12.31 2.05
C TYR A 7 8.08 11.55 0.97
N VAL A 8 6.98 12.14 0.47
CA VAL A 8 6.23 11.53 -0.65
C VAL A 8 7.06 11.50 -1.94
N ASP A 9 7.84 12.54 -2.20
CA ASP A 9 8.76 12.56 -3.35
C ASP A 9 9.86 11.51 -3.22
N ASP A 10 10.37 11.29 -2.00
CA ASP A 10 11.34 10.24 -1.72
C ASP A 10 10.74 8.84 -1.92
N ILE A 11 9.48 8.63 -1.52
CA ILE A 11 8.75 7.40 -1.83
C ILE A 11 8.65 7.21 -3.35
N SER A 12 8.29 8.24 -4.08
CA SER A 12 8.21 8.19 -5.56
C SER A 12 9.53 7.75 -6.18
N SER A 13 10.63 8.29 -5.70
CA SER A 13 11.98 7.94 -6.17
C SER A 13 12.34 6.49 -5.82
N SER A 14 12.04 6.05 -4.61
CA SER A 14 12.25 4.68 -4.16
C SER A 14 11.45 3.68 -4.99
N LEU A 15 10.21 4.00 -5.32
CA LEU A 15 9.37 3.16 -6.17
C LEU A 15 9.92 3.02 -7.58
N ARG A 16 10.37 4.12 -8.18
CA ARG A 16 11.00 4.08 -9.50
C ARG A 16 12.26 3.21 -9.50
N THR A 17 13.11 3.39 -8.51
CA THR A 17 14.34 2.57 -8.33
C THR A 17 14.01 1.09 -8.17
N ALA A 18 12.89 0.78 -7.50
CA ALA A 18 12.42 -0.60 -7.30
C ALA A 18 11.69 -1.20 -8.52
N GLY A 19 11.60 -0.48 -9.64
CA GLY A 19 10.99 -0.98 -10.87
C GLY A 19 9.48 -0.78 -10.99
N TYR A 20 8.91 0.09 -10.16
CA TYR A 20 7.49 0.45 -10.28
C TYR A 20 7.27 1.49 -11.37
N GLU A 21 6.16 1.37 -12.07
CA GLU A 21 5.61 2.45 -12.88
C GLU A 21 4.89 3.42 -11.94
N VAL A 22 5.32 4.69 -11.92
CA VAL A 22 4.84 5.68 -10.96
C VAL A 22 4.00 6.74 -11.68
N GLY A 23 2.89 7.11 -11.09
CA GLY A 23 1.99 8.14 -11.60
C GLY A 23 1.09 8.72 -10.51
N MET A 24 0.21 9.61 -10.92
CA MET A 24 -0.82 10.19 -10.05
C MET A 24 -2.19 9.77 -10.56
N HIS A 25 -3.02 9.24 -9.67
CA HIS A 25 -4.37 8.78 -10.01
C HIS A 25 -5.37 9.19 -8.93
N ALA A 26 -6.63 9.33 -9.30
CA ALA A 26 -7.69 9.59 -8.33
C ALA A 26 -8.03 8.30 -7.58
N ILE A 27 -7.93 8.36 -6.28
CA ILE A 27 -8.28 7.26 -5.37
C ILE A 27 -9.36 7.77 -4.41
N GLY A 28 -10.57 7.22 -4.52
CA GLY A 28 -11.69 7.74 -3.75
C GLY A 28 -12.02 9.20 -4.08
N GLY A 29 -11.81 9.63 -5.33
CA GLY A 29 -12.07 10.98 -5.79
C GLY A 29 -11.00 12.03 -5.50
N MET A 30 -9.88 11.64 -4.88
CA MET A 30 -8.76 12.54 -4.56
C MET A 30 -7.44 12.01 -5.13
N PRO A 31 -6.52 12.90 -5.54
CA PRO A 31 -5.24 12.49 -6.09
C PRO A 31 -4.39 11.69 -5.08
N ALA A 32 -3.72 10.66 -5.55
CA ALA A 32 -2.74 9.91 -4.80
C ALA A 32 -1.59 9.48 -5.72
N LEU A 33 -0.40 9.35 -5.13
CA LEU A 33 0.74 8.75 -5.81
C LEU A 33 0.48 7.26 -5.96
N THR A 34 0.68 6.72 -7.16
CA THR A 34 0.52 5.28 -7.40
C THR A 34 1.79 4.70 -8.01
N GLY A 35 2.19 3.55 -7.52
CA GLY A 35 3.22 2.74 -8.13
C GLY A 35 2.64 1.38 -8.48
N TYR A 36 3.02 0.83 -9.62
CA TYR A 36 2.55 -0.48 -10.09
C TYR A 36 3.72 -1.32 -10.58
N ARG A 37 3.73 -2.60 -10.18
CA ARG A 37 4.58 -3.61 -10.79
C ARG A 37 3.90 -4.97 -10.80
N SER A 38 4.32 -5.81 -11.72
CA SER A 38 3.83 -7.17 -11.87
C SER A 38 5.00 -8.15 -11.75
N ASP A 39 4.83 -9.17 -10.94
CA ASP A 39 5.84 -10.18 -10.69
C ASP A 39 5.25 -11.59 -10.81
N PHE A 40 6.04 -12.51 -11.34
CA PHE A 40 5.71 -13.92 -11.44
C PHE A 40 6.74 -14.72 -10.64
N LYS A 41 6.28 -15.63 -9.80
CA LYS A 41 7.18 -16.53 -9.07
C LYS A 41 6.62 -17.94 -9.02
N LEU A 42 7.48 -18.93 -9.20
CA LEU A 42 7.11 -20.35 -9.08
C LEU A 42 6.69 -20.69 -7.66
N GLN A 43 7.35 -20.12 -6.64
CA GLN A 43 7.01 -20.32 -5.25
C GLN A 43 5.62 -19.78 -4.85
N TRP A 44 5.00 -18.98 -5.69
CA TRP A 44 3.61 -18.54 -5.55
C TRP A 44 2.63 -19.46 -6.30
N MET A 45 2.97 -20.74 -6.40
CA MET A 45 2.20 -21.71 -7.18
C MET A 45 2.06 -21.32 -8.66
N ALA A 46 3.16 -20.79 -9.22
CA ALA A 46 3.23 -20.26 -10.58
C ALA A 46 2.19 -19.15 -10.86
N SER A 47 1.96 -18.28 -9.87
CA SER A 47 1.04 -17.15 -9.97
C SER A 47 1.77 -15.85 -10.27
N ARG A 48 1.02 -14.92 -10.87
CA ARG A 48 1.42 -13.53 -11.04
C ARG A 48 0.77 -12.68 -9.97
N LEU A 49 1.53 -11.79 -9.36
CA LEU A 49 1.02 -10.80 -8.42
C LEU A 49 1.18 -9.41 -9.02
N HIS A 50 0.07 -8.68 -9.07
CA HIS A 50 0.04 -7.26 -9.39
C HIS A 50 0.10 -6.48 -8.08
N THR A 51 1.18 -5.73 -7.87
CA THR A 51 1.41 -4.96 -6.66
C THR A 51 1.22 -3.48 -6.94
N PHE A 52 0.34 -2.85 -6.19
CA PHE A 52 0.12 -1.40 -6.21
C PHE A 52 0.58 -0.81 -4.89
N VAL A 53 1.36 0.24 -4.93
CA VAL A 53 1.68 1.08 -3.77
C VAL A 53 0.98 2.41 -3.97
N ILE A 54 0.07 2.76 -3.09
CA ILE A 54 -0.79 3.94 -3.22
C ILE A 54 -0.55 4.81 -2.00
N VAL A 55 -0.14 6.06 -2.23
CA VAL A 55 0.32 6.96 -1.17
C VAL A 55 -0.44 8.28 -1.22
N ARG A 56 -0.91 8.70 -0.06
CA ARG A 56 -1.51 10.03 0.15
C ARG A 56 -1.00 10.62 1.44
N SER A 57 -0.84 11.93 1.47
CA SER A 57 -0.54 12.66 2.70
C SER A 57 -1.78 13.33 3.24
N VAL A 58 -1.92 13.33 4.57
CA VAL A 58 -2.96 14.04 5.31
C VAL A 58 -2.33 14.68 6.55
N PRO A 59 -2.90 15.75 7.12
CA PRO A 59 -2.33 16.36 8.32
C PRO A 59 -2.31 15.40 9.51
N VAL A 60 -3.41 14.71 9.77
CA VAL A 60 -3.56 13.72 10.84
C VAL A 60 -4.18 12.46 10.27
N VAL A 61 -3.54 11.33 10.48
CA VAL A 61 -4.09 10.04 10.08
C VAL A 61 -5.02 9.53 11.18
N THR A 62 -6.31 9.45 10.85
CA THR A 62 -7.34 8.85 11.72
C THR A 62 -7.67 7.44 11.24
N VAL A 63 -8.28 6.62 12.10
CA VAL A 63 -8.70 5.28 11.71
C VAL A 63 -9.75 5.33 10.59
N GLY A 64 -10.67 6.29 10.62
CA GLY A 64 -11.70 6.45 9.58
C GLY A 64 -11.10 6.78 8.21
N GLU A 65 -10.12 7.67 8.17
CA GLU A 65 -9.41 8.00 6.93
C GLU A 65 -8.62 6.81 6.40
N LEU A 66 -7.96 6.07 7.28
CA LEU A 66 -7.19 4.89 6.89
C LEU A 66 -8.08 3.78 6.33
N GLU A 67 -9.20 3.50 6.98
CA GLU A 67 -10.19 2.54 6.47
C GLU A 67 -10.72 2.93 5.10
N ALA A 68 -11.13 4.19 4.95
CA ALA A 68 -11.66 4.70 3.70
C ALA A 68 -10.62 4.66 2.58
N PHE A 69 -9.38 5.02 2.89
CA PHE A 69 -8.29 5.00 1.92
C PHE A 69 -7.92 3.57 1.50
N ALA A 70 -7.85 2.64 2.45
CA ALA A 70 -7.58 1.24 2.16
C ALA A 70 -8.68 0.63 1.28
N GLN A 71 -9.95 0.92 1.57
CA GLN A 71 -11.07 0.46 0.77
C GLN A 71 -11.07 1.06 -0.64
N ALA A 72 -10.83 2.37 -0.76
CA ALA A 72 -10.74 3.04 -2.05
C ALA A 72 -9.56 2.51 -2.88
N SER A 73 -8.43 2.22 -2.24
CA SER A 73 -7.26 1.62 -2.88
C SER A 73 -7.57 0.22 -3.40
N LEU A 74 -8.29 -0.58 -2.62
CA LEU A 74 -8.73 -1.91 -3.04
C LEU A 74 -9.66 -1.83 -4.27
N GLU A 75 -10.63 -0.93 -4.26
CA GLU A 75 -11.55 -0.74 -5.39
C GLU A 75 -10.82 -0.27 -6.65
N TYR A 76 -9.86 0.65 -6.49
CA TYR A 76 -9.03 1.09 -7.61
C TYR A 76 -8.24 -0.07 -8.23
N THR A 77 -7.60 -0.88 -7.42
CA THR A 77 -6.79 -2.02 -7.91
C THR A 77 -7.65 -3.10 -8.54
N LYS A 78 -8.84 -3.34 -8.03
CA LYS A 78 -9.81 -4.26 -8.64
C LYS A 78 -10.26 -3.78 -10.02
N ALA A 79 -10.53 -2.49 -10.18
CA ALA A 79 -10.89 -1.89 -11.45
C ALA A 79 -9.73 -1.97 -12.46
N ALA A 80 -8.51 -1.67 -12.02
CA ALA A 80 -7.31 -1.79 -12.85
C ALA A 80 -7.07 -3.24 -13.29
N LYS A 81 -7.31 -4.22 -12.40
CA LYS A 81 -7.19 -5.65 -12.72
C LYS A 81 -8.22 -6.11 -13.75
N GLY A 82 -9.39 -5.49 -13.80
CA GLY A 82 -10.41 -5.82 -14.80
C GLY A 82 -9.88 -5.82 -16.22
N ALA A 83 -8.87 -4.99 -16.52
CA ALA A 83 -8.19 -4.93 -17.82
C ALA A 83 -7.08 -5.99 -17.98
N MET A 84 -6.66 -6.66 -16.91
CA MET A 84 -5.52 -7.59 -16.87
C MET A 84 -5.95 -9.02 -16.50
N ARG A 85 -7.16 -9.42 -16.82
CA ARG A 85 -7.69 -10.73 -16.43
C ARG A 85 -6.93 -11.87 -17.10
N GLY A 86 -6.23 -12.64 -16.28
CA GLY A 86 -5.67 -13.95 -16.63
C GLY A 86 -5.91 -14.92 -15.48
N VAL A 87 -5.90 -16.20 -15.78
CA VAL A 87 -5.98 -17.26 -14.78
C VAL A 87 -4.76 -17.17 -13.86
N GLN A 88 -4.94 -17.32 -12.56
CA GLN A 88 -3.86 -17.32 -11.55
C GLN A 88 -3.14 -15.95 -11.35
N SER A 89 -3.92 -14.89 -11.30
CA SER A 89 -3.40 -13.56 -10.93
C SER A 89 -4.00 -13.08 -9.62
N GLY A 90 -3.16 -12.59 -8.71
CA GLY A 90 -3.57 -11.88 -7.51
C GLY A 90 -3.32 -10.39 -7.65
N VAL A 91 -4.03 -9.59 -6.86
CA VAL A 91 -3.85 -8.14 -6.77
C VAL A 91 -3.64 -7.75 -5.31
N ALA A 92 -2.58 -7.00 -5.06
CA ALA A 92 -2.26 -6.48 -3.74
C ALA A 92 -2.10 -4.97 -3.80
N ALA A 93 -2.74 -4.26 -2.88
CA ALA A 93 -2.53 -2.84 -2.68
C ALA A 93 -1.84 -2.60 -1.34
N ILE A 94 -0.82 -1.78 -1.33
CA ILE A 94 -0.22 -1.22 -0.13
C ILE A 94 -0.74 0.22 -0.05
N ALA A 95 -1.65 0.48 0.88
CA ALA A 95 -2.32 1.77 1.03
C ALA A 95 -1.64 2.55 2.15
N VAL A 96 -0.81 3.52 1.77
CA VAL A 96 0.04 4.29 2.70
C VAL A 96 -0.56 5.67 2.94
N LEU A 97 -0.91 5.97 4.17
CA LEU A 97 -1.20 7.33 4.62
C LEU A 97 -0.01 7.90 5.40
N VAL A 98 0.51 9.01 4.90
CA VAL A 98 1.59 9.77 5.53
C VAL A 98 0.98 10.97 6.25
N GLY A 99 1.19 11.08 7.55
CA GLY A 99 0.68 12.18 8.35
C GLY A 99 1.78 12.94 9.07
N GLU A 100 1.53 14.20 9.36
CA GLU A 100 2.34 14.93 10.33
C GLU A 100 2.23 14.26 11.71
N ARG A 101 1.06 13.67 11.98
CA ARG A 101 0.77 12.86 13.16
C ARG A 101 -0.16 11.70 12.78
N VAL A 102 0.01 10.58 13.45
CA VAL A 102 -0.87 9.41 13.33
C VAL A 102 -1.51 9.13 14.68
N GLU A 103 -2.83 8.99 14.70
CA GLU A 103 -3.53 8.57 15.91
C GLU A 103 -3.25 7.10 16.23
N GLU A 104 -3.15 6.76 17.53
CA GLU A 104 -2.75 5.41 17.96
C GLU A 104 -3.72 4.34 17.49
N ASP A 105 -5.01 4.61 17.44
CA ASP A 105 -6.00 3.64 16.92
C ASP A 105 -5.83 3.40 15.42
N ALA A 106 -5.41 4.40 14.65
CA ALA A 106 -5.05 4.24 13.24
C ALA A 106 -3.81 3.37 13.07
N ALA A 107 -2.77 3.60 13.87
CA ALA A 107 -1.57 2.78 13.87
C ALA A 107 -1.89 1.32 14.25
N GLN A 108 -2.73 1.11 15.25
CA GLN A 108 -3.17 -0.24 15.64
C GLN A 108 -3.99 -0.92 14.55
N TYR A 109 -4.87 -0.18 13.87
CA TYR A 109 -5.61 -0.69 12.73
C TYR A 109 -4.65 -1.22 11.65
N ALA A 110 -3.63 -0.44 11.29
CA ALA A 110 -2.62 -0.84 10.31
C ALA A 110 -1.89 -2.13 10.73
N ARG A 111 -1.58 -2.28 12.03
CA ARG A 111 -0.87 -3.46 12.53
C ARG A 111 -1.72 -4.74 12.55
N LYS A 112 -3.05 -4.62 12.64
CA LYS A 112 -3.96 -5.74 12.88
C LYS A 112 -4.86 -6.08 11.71
N GLN A 113 -5.16 -5.13 10.82
CA GLN A 113 -6.19 -5.29 9.80
C GLN A 113 -5.60 -5.42 8.41
N LEU A 114 -6.21 -6.29 7.63
CA LEU A 114 -6.06 -6.36 6.17
C LEU A 114 -7.44 -6.25 5.56
N VAL A 115 -7.60 -5.42 4.54
CA VAL A 115 -8.85 -5.35 3.79
C VAL A 115 -8.79 -6.37 2.66
N ARG A 116 -9.80 -7.22 2.57
CA ARG A 116 -9.81 -8.35 1.64
C ARG A 116 -11.08 -8.37 0.80
N ASN A 117 -10.89 -8.79 -0.42
CA ASN A 117 -11.95 -9.22 -1.31
C ASN A 117 -11.43 -10.42 -2.10
N PHE A 118 -12.28 -11.10 -2.84
CA PHE A 118 -11.88 -12.26 -3.64
C PHE A 118 -10.71 -11.90 -4.59
N ALA A 119 -9.59 -12.59 -4.44
CA ALA A 119 -8.36 -12.43 -5.22
C ALA A 119 -7.71 -11.03 -5.16
N ALA A 120 -8.14 -10.17 -4.24
CA ALA A 120 -7.56 -8.85 -4.01
C ALA A 120 -7.48 -8.55 -2.53
N PHE A 121 -6.41 -7.87 -2.09
CA PHE A 121 -6.25 -7.47 -0.70
C PHE A 121 -5.48 -6.15 -0.61
N ALA A 122 -5.77 -5.38 0.43
CA ALA A 122 -5.09 -4.14 0.73
C ALA A 122 -4.44 -4.19 2.11
N TRP A 123 -3.21 -3.70 2.19
CA TRP A 123 -2.41 -3.55 3.41
C TRP A 123 -2.39 -2.08 3.80
N PRO A 124 -3.15 -1.68 4.82
CA PRO A 124 -3.05 -0.33 5.36
C PRO A 124 -1.70 -0.11 6.00
N VAL A 125 -1.08 1.02 5.71
CA VAL A 125 0.21 1.43 6.29
C VAL A 125 0.12 2.88 6.71
N THR A 126 0.66 3.20 7.89
CA THR A 126 0.75 4.57 8.37
C THR A 126 2.20 4.99 8.56
N VAL A 127 2.49 6.24 8.28
CA VAL A 127 3.78 6.87 8.55
C VAL A 127 3.54 8.15 9.35
N ASP A 128 4.10 8.21 10.54
CA ASP A 128 4.04 9.36 11.42
C ASP A 128 5.35 10.14 11.30
N LEU A 129 5.30 11.32 10.68
CA LEU A 129 6.49 12.13 10.46
C LEU A 129 7.01 12.78 11.75
N SER A 130 6.16 12.95 12.76
CA SER A 130 6.57 13.53 14.04
C SER A 130 7.45 12.58 14.87
N THR A 131 7.26 11.28 14.70
CA THR A 131 7.97 10.23 15.46
C THR A 131 8.89 9.37 14.62
N GLY A 132 8.70 9.37 13.29
CA GLY A 132 9.36 8.44 12.39
C GLY A 132 8.75 7.03 12.42
N GLU A 133 7.66 6.82 13.16
CA GLU A 133 7.05 5.50 13.29
C GLU A 133 6.27 5.11 12.03
N ARG A 134 6.50 3.87 11.60
CA ARG A 134 5.74 3.24 10.51
C ARG A 134 4.99 2.04 11.06
N SER A 135 3.71 1.95 10.74
CA SER A 135 2.87 0.84 11.20
C SER A 135 2.27 0.10 10.02
N SER A 136 2.40 -1.21 10.02
CA SER A 136 1.84 -2.12 9.03
C SER A 136 1.51 -3.46 9.67
N HIS A 137 0.82 -4.33 8.97
CA HIS A 137 0.35 -5.60 9.48
C HIS A 137 1.49 -6.43 10.09
N ARG A 138 1.25 -6.88 11.32
CA ARG A 138 2.11 -7.81 12.06
C ARG A 138 1.36 -9.12 12.22
N GLY A 139 2.02 -10.23 11.98
CA GLY A 139 1.41 -11.54 12.08
C GLY A 139 1.36 -12.26 10.74
N ARG A 140 0.69 -13.41 10.70
CA ARG A 140 0.58 -14.23 9.50
C ARG A 140 -0.89 -14.32 9.07
N PRO A 141 -1.27 -13.65 7.98
CA PRO A 141 -2.63 -13.77 7.48
C PRO A 141 -2.87 -15.20 6.97
N THR A 142 -4.06 -15.72 7.22
CA THR A 142 -4.45 -17.07 6.77
C THR A 142 -4.58 -17.14 5.24
N ILE A 143 -5.08 -16.04 4.64
CA ILE A 143 -5.25 -15.92 3.20
C ILE A 143 -4.18 -14.95 2.68
N GLY A 144 -3.51 -15.34 1.61
CA GLY A 144 -2.40 -14.56 1.05
C GLY A 144 -1.08 -14.74 1.79
N ALA A 145 -0.98 -15.76 2.66
CA ALA A 145 0.23 -16.05 3.44
C ALA A 145 1.48 -16.21 2.57
N VAL A 146 1.34 -16.76 1.37
CA VAL A 146 2.44 -16.95 0.43
C VAL A 146 3.05 -15.63 -0.04
N PHE A 147 2.30 -14.52 0.01
CA PHE A 147 2.75 -13.20 -0.41
C PHE A 147 3.25 -12.32 0.74
N THR A 148 3.13 -12.77 1.99
CA THR A 148 3.45 -11.94 3.17
C THR A 148 4.89 -11.43 3.17
N GLY A 149 5.85 -12.30 2.89
CA GLY A 149 7.26 -11.89 2.81
C GLY A 149 7.52 -10.87 1.70
N TRP A 150 6.88 -11.07 0.56
CA TRP A 150 6.95 -10.12 -0.56
C TRP A 150 6.36 -8.76 -0.18
N MET A 151 5.17 -8.75 0.43
CA MET A 151 4.50 -7.52 0.83
C MET A 151 5.34 -6.72 1.83
N ARG A 152 5.91 -7.37 2.83
CA ARG A 152 6.79 -6.73 3.81
C ARG A 152 8.04 -6.16 3.15
N LYS A 153 8.62 -6.88 2.21
CA LYS A 153 9.76 -6.40 1.43
C LYS A 153 9.41 -5.17 0.61
N GLN A 154 8.24 -5.16 -0.02
CA GLN A 154 7.79 -4.01 -0.82
C GLN A 154 7.53 -2.78 0.07
N ILE A 155 6.93 -2.94 1.23
CA ILE A 155 6.74 -1.85 2.20
C ILE A 155 8.10 -1.27 2.62
N ALA A 156 9.04 -2.11 3.00
CA ALA A 156 10.38 -1.67 3.41
C ALA A 156 11.13 -0.96 2.26
N THR A 157 10.97 -1.43 1.05
CA THR A 157 11.63 -0.85 -0.14
C THR A 157 11.01 0.49 -0.53
N ALA A 158 9.69 0.62 -0.43
CA ALA A 158 8.96 1.82 -0.85
C ALA A 158 9.13 2.98 0.14
N LEU A 159 9.23 2.69 1.43
CA LEU A 159 9.25 3.71 2.49
C LEU A 159 10.67 4.01 2.95
N PRO A 160 11.25 5.17 2.57
CA PRO A 160 12.54 5.59 3.07
C PRO A 160 12.55 5.73 4.60
N GLU A 161 13.71 5.57 5.19
CA GLU A 161 13.90 5.91 6.62
C GLU A 161 13.80 7.42 6.82
N LEU A 162 13.25 7.83 7.95
CA LEU A 162 13.13 9.22 8.36
C LEU A 162 14.32 9.64 9.20
#